data_a99a13bf87cf2eb8160fd793aa83234d
#
_entry.id   a99a13bf87cf2eb8160fd793aa83234d
#
_cell.length_a   1.000
_cell.length_b   1.000
_cell.length_c   1.000
_cell.angle_alpha   90.00
_cell.angle_beta   90.00
_cell.angle_gamma   90.00
#
_symmetry.space_group_name_H-M   'P 1'
#
loop_
_entity.id
_entity.type
_entity.pdbx_description
1 polymer ?
#
loop_
_entity_poly.entity_id
_entity_poly.type
_entity_poly.pdbx_seq_one_letter_code
_entity_poly.pdbx_strand_id
1 'polypeptide(L)'
;MKIKSALGTHNQVYTAAISIRQAVFVTEQGISAQLEFDGQDDQVTHYVGYIDDQPVVTARIRHEGQTVHIQRVATLPAFRHHGYAMALLQRVIADVATGSLIELNAQATAIGLYERLGFKQTGAPFEEVGIKHVKMVKRV
;
A
#
# COMPACT_ATOMS: atom_id res chain seq x y z
N MET A 1 5.44 11.04 -12.52
CA MET A 1 5.13 9.61 -12.28
C MET A 1 3.78 9.27 -12.88
N LYS A 2 3.71 8.20 -13.62
CA LYS A 2 2.45 7.70 -14.17
C LYS A 2 1.84 6.72 -13.18
N ILE A 3 0.55 6.84 -12.89
CA ILE A 3 -0.15 5.96 -11.95
C ILE A 3 -1.23 5.19 -12.71
N LYS A 4 -1.27 3.87 -12.51
CA LYS A 4 -2.30 3.00 -13.05
C LYS A 4 -2.92 2.16 -11.95
N SER A 5 -4.19 1.80 -12.10
CA SER A 5 -4.87 0.91 -11.18
C SER A 5 -5.69 -0.12 -11.94
N ALA A 6 -5.90 -1.28 -11.33
CA ALA A 6 -6.71 -2.35 -11.89
C ALA A 6 -7.22 -3.27 -10.80
N LEU A 7 -8.43 -3.80 -11.00
CA LEU A 7 -9.03 -4.79 -10.12
C LEU A 7 -8.52 -6.17 -10.48
N GLY A 8 -8.15 -6.95 -9.47
CA GLY A 8 -7.85 -8.37 -9.63
C GLY A 8 -6.46 -8.66 -10.17
N THR A 9 -6.29 -9.91 -10.64
CA THR A 9 -4.97 -10.48 -10.93
C THR A 9 -4.69 -10.71 -12.42
N HIS A 10 -5.70 -10.57 -13.29
CA HIS A 10 -5.54 -10.87 -14.72
C HIS A 10 -5.24 -9.60 -15.52
N ASN A 11 -4.14 -8.91 -15.16
CA ASN A 11 -3.75 -7.67 -15.84
C ASN A 11 -2.28 -7.35 -15.56
N GLN A 12 -1.73 -6.40 -16.35
CA GLN A 12 -0.32 -6.00 -16.25
C GLN A 12 -0.03 -5.18 -15.00
N VAL A 13 -1.02 -4.46 -14.46
CA VAL A 13 -0.84 -3.68 -13.23
C VAL A 13 -0.56 -4.63 -12.08
N TYR A 14 -1.30 -5.73 -11.97
CA TYR A 14 -1.05 -6.74 -10.95
C TYR A 14 0.34 -7.36 -11.10
N THR A 15 0.75 -7.70 -12.33
CA THR A 15 2.08 -8.25 -12.58
C THR A 15 3.18 -7.30 -12.09
N ALA A 16 3.01 -6.00 -12.36
CA ALA A 16 3.94 -4.98 -11.87
C ALA A 16 3.90 -4.86 -10.34
N ALA A 17 2.71 -4.89 -9.74
CA ALA A 17 2.54 -4.82 -8.29
C ALA A 17 3.26 -5.97 -7.57
N ILE A 18 3.09 -7.21 -8.05
CA ILE A 18 3.76 -8.35 -7.42
C ILE A 18 5.28 -8.29 -7.54
N SER A 19 5.82 -7.76 -8.63
CA SER A 19 7.27 -7.62 -8.76
C SER A 19 7.86 -6.70 -7.67
N ILE A 20 7.16 -5.62 -7.34
CA ILE A 20 7.55 -4.71 -6.26
C ILE A 20 7.38 -5.39 -4.90
N ARG A 21 6.23 -6.03 -4.66
CA ARG A 21 5.92 -6.71 -3.40
C ARG A 21 6.91 -7.83 -3.10
N GLN A 22 7.27 -8.61 -4.12
CA GLN A 22 8.27 -9.67 -3.98
C GLN A 22 9.62 -9.07 -3.57
N ALA A 23 10.06 -8.02 -4.24
CA ALA A 23 11.36 -7.40 -3.96
C ALA A 23 11.42 -6.80 -2.55
N VAL A 24 10.36 -6.11 -2.11
CA VAL A 24 10.35 -5.38 -0.84
C VAL A 24 9.99 -6.29 0.33
N PHE A 25 8.86 -7.00 0.24
CA PHE A 25 8.36 -7.73 1.41
C PHE A 25 9.04 -9.08 1.57
N VAL A 26 9.25 -9.82 0.49
CA VAL A 26 9.82 -11.16 0.56
C VAL A 26 11.35 -11.10 0.59
N THR A 27 11.95 -10.46 -0.38
CA THR A 27 13.41 -10.42 -0.52
C THR A 27 14.07 -9.50 0.51
N GLU A 28 13.63 -8.26 0.61
CA GLU A 28 14.25 -7.27 1.51
C GLU A 28 13.87 -7.50 2.97
N GLN A 29 12.56 -7.63 3.28
CA GLN A 29 12.07 -7.73 4.64
C GLN A 29 12.01 -9.16 5.17
N GLY A 30 12.21 -10.16 4.32
CA GLY A 30 12.24 -11.56 4.74
C GLY A 30 10.89 -12.15 5.11
N ILE A 31 9.78 -11.54 4.68
CA ILE A 31 8.45 -12.05 4.94
C ILE A 31 8.22 -13.28 4.07
N SER A 32 7.65 -14.35 4.65
CA SER A 32 7.30 -15.56 3.90
C SER A 32 6.36 -15.22 2.73
N ALA A 33 6.64 -15.77 1.54
CA ALA A 33 5.77 -15.58 0.38
C ALA A 33 4.34 -16.03 0.66
N GLN A 34 4.14 -17.06 1.48
CA GLN A 34 2.79 -17.52 1.84
C GLN A 34 2.01 -16.49 2.66
N LEU A 35 2.69 -15.70 3.48
CA LEU A 35 2.06 -14.63 4.26
C LEU A 35 1.83 -13.39 3.40
N GLU A 36 2.75 -13.07 2.51
CA GLU A 36 2.62 -11.90 1.63
C GLU A 36 1.51 -12.10 0.59
N PHE A 37 1.47 -13.25 -0.07
CA PHE A 37 0.48 -13.59 -1.09
C PHE A 37 -0.64 -14.40 -0.42
N ASP A 38 -1.60 -13.69 0.17
CA ASP A 38 -2.63 -14.22 1.06
C ASP A 38 -3.90 -14.74 0.36
N GLY A 39 -3.89 -14.79 -0.97
CA GLY A 39 -5.04 -15.27 -1.76
C GLY A 39 -6.15 -14.25 -1.95
N GLN A 40 -5.97 -12.99 -1.50
CA GLN A 40 -7.01 -11.96 -1.64
C GLN A 40 -6.82 -11.05 -2.86
N ASP A 41 -5.73 -11.19 -3.60
CA ASP A 41 -5.34 -10.26 -4.66
C ASP A 41 -6.34 -10.19 -5.82
N ASP A 42 -7.11 -11.26 -6.06
CA ASP A 42 -8.09 -11.31 -7.14
C ASP A 42 -9.36 -10.48 -6.87
N GLN A 43 -9.58 -10.06 -5.63
CA GLN A 43 -10.80 -9.36 -5.20
C GLN A 43 -10.54 -7.90 -4.87
N VAL A 44 -9.34 -7.42 -5.02
CA VAL A 44 -8.94 -6.07 -4.57
C VAL A 44 -8.32 -5.27 -5.71
N THR A 45 -8.23 -3.94 -5.52
CA THR A 45 -7.65 -3.04 -6.51
C THR A 45 -6.17 -2.83 -6.21
N HIS A 46 -5.34 -2.90 -7.25
CA HIS A 46 -3.91 -2.66 -7.17
C HIS A 46 -3.58 -1.34 -7.85
N TYR A 47 -2.77 -0.51 -7.19
CA TYR A 47 -2.23 0.73 -7.74
C TYR A 47 -0.74 0.56 -7.94
N VAL A 48 -0.23 1.06 -9.06
CA VAL A 48 1.21 1.06 -9.35
C VAL A 48 1.61 2.41 -9.92
N GLY A 49 2.72 2.96 -9.41
CA GLY A 49 3.36 4.13 -9.96
C GLY A 49 4.57 3.74 -10.79
N TYR A 50 4.75 4.41 -11.93
CA TYR A 50 5.80 4.12 -12.90
C TYR A 50 6.65 5.34 -13.15
N ILE A 51 7.97 5.14 -13.21
CA ILE A 51 8.94 6.13 -13.67
C ILE A 51 9.62 5.57 -14.91
N ASP A 52 9.51 6.27 -16.04
CA ASP A 52 10.07 5.82 -17.33
C ASP A 52 9.68 4.36 -17.64
N ASP A 53 8.38 4.07 -17.47
CA ASP A 53 7.77 2.75 -17.70
C ASP A 53 8.23 1.66 -16.73
N GLN A 54 9.05 1.98 -15.73
CA GLN A 54 9.43 1.04 -14.69
C GLN A 54 8.49 1.15 -13.50
N PRO A 55 7.87 0.04 -13.04
CA PRO A 55 7.09 0.06 -11.81
C PRO A 55 8.00 0.26 -10.60
N VAL A 56 7.66 1.23 -9.74
CA VAL A 56 8.54 1.62 -8.62
C VAL A 56 7.84 1.64 -7.28
N VAL A 57 6.51 1.81 -7.24
CA VAL A 57 5.74 1.92 -6.00
C VAL A 57 4.36 1.28 -6.20
N THR A 58 3.82 0.66 -5.15
CA THR A 58 2.52 -0.01 -5.22
C THR A 58 1.73 0.13 -3.94
N ALA A 59 0.42 -0.06 -4.03
CA ALA A 59 -0.50 -0.18 -2.91
C ALA A 59 -1.66 -1.08 -3.31
N ARG A 60 -2.20 -1.84 -2.33
CA ARG A 60 -3.38 -2.69 -2.52
C ARG A 60 -4.54 -2.09 -1.74
N ILE A 61 -5.71 -2.01 -2.34
CA ILE A 61 -6.88 -1.34 -1.78
C ILE A 61 -8.04 -2.31 -1.69
N ARG A 62 -8.52 -2.56 -0.47
CA ARG A 62 -9.65 -3.44 -0.21
C ARG A 62 -10.82 -2.63 0.33
N HIS A 63 -11.99 -2.79 -0.27
CA HIS A 63 -13.23 -2.14 0.17
C HIS A 63 -14.04 -3.06 1.06
N GLU A 64 -14.53 -2.52 2.17
CA GLU A 64 -15.40 -3.23 3.11
C GLU A 64 -16.47 -2.25 3.61
N GLY A 65 -17.64 -2.23 2.92
CA GLY A 65 -18.65 -1.23 3.19
C GLY A 65 -18.13 0.18 2.94
N GLN A 66 -18.22 1.06 3.95
CA GLN A 66 -17.70 2.42 3.88
C GLN A 66 -16.27 2.53 4.41
N THR A 67 -15.65 1.42 4.72
CA THR A 67 -14.25 1.37 5.15
C THR A 67 -13.38 0.92 3.99
N VAL A 68 -12.28 1.61 3.79
CA VAL A 68 -11.29 1.31 2.76
C VAL A 68 -9.97 0.96 3.44
N HIS A 69 -9.44 -0.20 3.14
CA HIS A 69 -8.18 -0.67 3.71
C HIS A 69 -7.05 -0.48 2.71
N ILE A 70 -6.02 0.28 3.10
CA ILE A 70 -4.78 0.39 2.32
C ILE A 70 -3.80 -0.63 2.85
N GLN A 71 -3.30 -1.48 1.98
CA GLN A 71 -2.42 -2.60 2.31
C GLN A 71 -1.27 -2.69 1.29
N ARG A 72 -0.20 -3.36 1.67
CA ARG A 72 0.90 -3.70 0.76
C ARG A 72 1.50 -2.47 0.08
N VAL A 73 1.68 -1.39 0.84
CA VAL A 73 2.38 -0.19 0.34
C VAL A 73 3.87 -0.47 0.31
N ALA A 74 4.48 -0.35 -0.85
CA ALA A 74 5.89 -0.64 -1.02
C ALA A 74 6.51 0.20 -2.12
N THR A 75 7.73 0.69 -1.87
CA THR A 75 8.55 1.39 -2.86
C THR A 75 9.86 0.63 -3.02
N LEU A 76 10.29 0.40 -4.26
CA LEU A 76 11.58 -0.21 -4.52
C LEU A 76 12.71 0.61 -3.87
N PRO A 77 13.73 -0.04 -3.25
CA PRO A 77 14.77 0.68 -2.52
C PRO A 77 15.44 1.82 -3.27
N ALA A 78 15.74 1.61 -4.56
CA ALA A 78 16.42 2.63 -5.37
C ALA A 78 15.55 3.86 -5.65
N PHE A 79 14.24 3.79 -5.39
CA PHE A 79 13.29 4.87 -5.68
C PHE A 79 12.71 5.52 -4.42
N ARG A 80 13.24 5.18 -3.25
CA ARG A 80 12.79 5.78 -1.97
C ARG A 80 13.31 7.20 -1.82
N HIS A 81 12.64 7.96 -0.95
CA HIS A 81 13.00 9.36 -0.63
C HIS A 81 12.85 10.34 -1.81
N HIS A 82 11.99 9.99 -2.78
CA HIS A 82 11.65 10.85 -3.92
C HIS A 82 10.19 11.31 -3.88
N GLY A 83 9.43 10.95 -2.85
CA GLY A 83 8.02 11.33 -2.73
C GLY A 83 7.05 10.47 -3.54
N TYR A 84 7.48 9.34 -4.08
CA TYR A 84 6.62 8.50 -4.94
C TYR A 84 5.49 7.83 -4.16
N ALA A 85 5.77 7.32 -2.95
CA ALA A 85 4.73 6.76 -2.10
C ALA A 85 3.70 7.82 -1.72
N MET A 86 4.15 9.03 -1.38
CA MET A 86 3.26 10.16 -1.08
C MET A 86 2.33 10.45 -2.26
N ALA A 87 2.88 10.55 -3.47
CA ALA A 87 2.10 10.85 -4.68
C ALA A 87 1.09 9.73 -4.99
N LEU A 88 1.51 8.46 -4.86
CA LEU A 88 0.60 7.33 -5.09
C LEU A 88 -0.55 7.34 -4.09
N LEU A 89 -0.25 7.53 -2.82
CA LEU A 89 -1.27 7.53 -1.76
C LEU A 89 -2.21 8.73 -1.85
N GLN A 90 -1.72 9.89 -2.28
CA GLN A 90 -2.59 11.03 -2.57
C GLN A 90 -3.62 10.70 -3.64
N ARG A 91 -3.22 9.97 -4.68
CA ARG A 91 -4.13 9.53 -5.73
C ARG A 91 -5.13 8.51 -5.20
N VAL A 92 -4.68 7.54 -4.40
CA VAL A 92 -5.58 6.57 -3.76
C VAL A 92 -6.64 7.28 -2.92
N ILE A 93 -6.22 8.23 -2.08
CA ILE A 93 -7.13 8.99 -1.22
C ILE A 93 -8.14 9.79 -2.06
N ALA A 94 -7.68 10.40 -3.16
CA ALA A 94 -8.55 11.17 -4.06
C ALA A 94 -9.60 10.29 -4.73
N ASP A 95 -9.30 9.02 -4.97
CA ASP A 95 -10.22 8.07 -5.60
C ASP A 95 -11.24 7.47 -4.61
N VAL A 96 -11.03 7.63 -3.30
CA VAL A 96 -11.93 7.10 -2.27
C VAL A 96 -13.17 7.99 -2.14
N ALA A 97 -14.35 7.37 -2.03
CA ALA A 97 -15.61 8.10 -1.91
C ALA A 97 -15.67 8.94 -0.63
N THR A 98 -16.16 10.17 -0.75
CA THR A 98 -16.39 11.06 0.40
C THR A 98 -17.31 10.38 1.43
N GLY A 99 -16.96 10.50 2.71
CA GLY A 99 -17.67 9.85 3.82
C GLY A 99 -17.08 8.52 4.24
N SER A 100 -16.11 7.99 3.48
CA SER A 100 -15.43 6.73 3.82
C SER A 100 -14.42 6.92 4.95
N LEU A 101 -14.17 5.84 5.68
CA LEU A 101 -13.06 5.75 6.62
C LEU A 101 -11.94 4.94 5.95
N ILE A 102 -10.74 5.51 5.90
CA ILE A 102 -9.56 4.79 5.41
C ILE A 102 -8.79 4.27 6.61
N GLU A 103 -8.48 2.97 6.60
CA GLU A 103 -7.67 2.31 7.64
C GLU A 103 -6.44 1.67 7.02
N LEU A 104 -5.36 1.67 7.77
CA LEU A 104 -4.16 0.93 7.42
C LEU A 104 -3.37 0.54 8.67
N ASN A 105 -2.52 -0.46 8.53
CA ASN A 105 -1.56 -0.85 9.54
C ASN A 105 -0.19 -0.40 9.06
N ALA A 106 0.31 0.69 9.65
CA ALA A 106 1.57 1.28 9.24
C ALA A 106 2.74 0.57 9.93
N GLN A 107 3.76 0.18 9.16
CA GLN A 107 5.03 -0.18 9.77
C GLN A 107 5.57 1.03 10.54
N ALA A 108 6.16 0.78 11.71
CA ALA A 108 6.59 1.87 12.60
C ALA A 108 7.48 2.91 11.92
N THR A 109 8.30 2.48 10.95
CA THR A 109 9.20 3.36 10.21
C THR A 109 8.47 4.25 9.18
N ALA A 110 7.21 3.98 8.88
CA ALA A 110 6.43 4.71 7.88
C ALA A 110 5.37 5.64 8.49
N ILE A 111 5.28 5.74 9.81
CA ILE A 111 4.25 6.55 10.49
C ILE A 111 4.28 7.99 9.99
N GLY A 112 5.47 8.59 9.85
CA GLY A 112 5.59 9.98 9.42
C GLY A 112 4.99 10.26 8.05
N LEU A 113 5.08 9.33 7.12
CA LEU A 113 4.47 9.43 5.80
C LEU A 113 2.95 9.56 5.93
N TYR A 114 2.33 8.68 6.71
CA TYR A 114 0.89 8.67 6.86
C TYR A 114 0.38 9.88 7.66
N GLU A 115 1.14 10.34 8.65
CA GLU A 115 0.79 11.56 9.37
C GLU A 115 0.77 12.77 8.44
N ARG A 116 1.72 12.87 7.51
CA ARG A 116 1.72 13.95 6.51
C ARG A 116 0.54 13.87 5.54
N LEU A 117 -0.04 12.68 5.37
CA LEU A 117 -1.26 12.49 4.57
C LEU A 117 -2.54 12.73 5.35
N GLY A 118 -2.44 13.07 6.65
CA GLY A 118 -3.60 13.36 7.49
C GLY A 118 -4.14 12.17 8.27
N PHE A 119 -3.43 11.04 8.30
CA PHE A 119 -3.80 9.89 9.11
C PHE A 119 -3.43 10.12 10.56
N LYS A 120 -4.21 9.53 11.47
CA LYS A 120 -3.96 9.54 12.92
C LYS A 120 -3.82 8.13 13.43
N GLN A 121 -2.89 7.94 14.38
CA GLN A 121 -2.72 6.67 15.05
C GLN A 121 -3.93 6.36 15.94
N THR A 122 -4.30 5.08 15.99
CA THR A 122 -5.35 4.59 16.89
C THR A 122 -4.94 3.23 17.47
N GLY A 123 -5.19 3.05 18.76
CA GLY A 123 -4.83 1.82 19.45
C GLY A 123 -3.35 1.71 19.80
N ALA A 124 -2.99 0.62 20.46
CA ALA A 124 -1.61 0.33 20.86
C ALA A 124 -0.82 -0.26 19.69
N PRO A 125 0.51 -0.05 19.66
CA PRO A 125 1.36 -0.75 18.70
C PRO A 125 1.24 -2.27 18.84
N PHE A 126 1.42 -2.97 17.73
CA PHE A 126 1.34 -4.44 17.68
C PHE A 126 2.38 -4.97 16.69
N GLU A 127 2.62 -6.28 16.73
CA GLU A 127 3.47 -6.93 15.75
C GLU A 127 2.64 -7.65 14.70
N GLU A 128 3.05 -7.53 13.45
CA GLU A 128 2.48 -8.24 12.31
C GLU A 128 3.64 -8.73 11.45
N VAL A 129 3.68 -10.02 11.14
CA VAL A 129 4.78 -10.70 10.44
C VAL A 129 6.16 -10.36 11.03
N GLY A 130 6.25 -10.26 12.38
CA GLY A 130 7.48 -9.95 13.09
C GLY A 130 7.94 -8.49 13.00
N ILE A 131 7.13 -7.59 12.46
CA ILE A 131 7.45 -6.18 12.30
C ILE A 131 6.48 -5.34 13.12
N LYS A 132 7.00 -4.32 13.81
CA LYS A 132 6.17 -3.42 14.63
C LYS A 132 5.30 -2.54 13.73
N HIS A 133 3.99 -2.53 14.03
CA HIS A 133 2.98 -1.78 13.31
C HIS A 133 2.13 -0.93 14.26
N VAL A 134 1.45 0.07 13.72
CA VAL A 134 0.40 0.80 14.40
C VAL A 134 -0.76 1.03 13.43
N LYS A 135 -1.99 0.89 13.91
CA LYS A 135 -3.17 1.21 13.10
C LYS A 135 -3.28 2.72 12.94
N MET A 136 -3.56 3.17 11.72
CA MET A 136 -3.80 4.57 11.42
C MET A 136 -5.08 4.72 10.60
N VAL A 137 -5.79 5.81 10.82
CA VAL A 137 -7.09 6.08 10.20
C VAL A 137 -7.17 7.51 9.67
N LYS A 138 -7.98 7.67 8.62
CA LYS A 138 -8.32 8.97 8.05
C LYS A 138 -9.75 8.91 7.52
N ARG A 139 -10.56 9.91 7.89
CA ARG A 139 -11.89 10.06 7.29
C ARG A 139 -11.81 11.05 6.13
N VAL A 140 -12.43 10.71 5.02
CA VAL A 140 -12.46 11.55 3.82
C VAL A 140 -13.85 12.09 3.53
#